data_b89c90d96fb97c49922b4f2e4795b57b
#
_entry.id   b89c90d96fb97c49922b4f2e4795b57b
#
_cell.length_a   1.000
_cell.length_b   1.000
_cell.length_c   1.000
_cell.angle_alpha   90.00
_cell.angle_beta   90.00
_cell.angle_gamma   90.00
#
_symmetry.space_group_name_H-M   'P 1'
#
loop_
_entity.id
_entity.type
_entity.pdbx_description
1 polymer ?
#
loop_
_entity_poly.entity_id
_entity_poly.type
_entity_poly.pdbx_seq_one_letter_code
_entity_poly.pdbx_strand_id
1 'polypeptide(L)'
;MVSVVLEQAEQEALVKRCEMEGIYIVSTENSLQFPINAILDILKPFLKLNQIEIIKKKLQILMSKLTNKRYSQGMKKGYPDLFIPEYRLYIELKRRDGGVVSAEQIACHEKLRSFGYRVEVCHGAAEAWKAVENERKKYD
;
A
#
# COMPACT_ATOMS: atom_id res chain seq x y z
N MET A 1 -14.30 0.20 1.31
CA MET A 1 -13.86 1.02 2.47
C MET A 1 -13.40 0.20 3.66
N VAL A 2 -14.19 -0.75 4.15
CA VAL A 2 -13.82 -1.58 5.31
C VAL A 2 -12.54 -2.40 5.04
N SER A 3 -12.36 -2.95 3.84
CA SER A 3 -11.19 -3.74 3.48
C SER A 3 -9.87 -2.92 3.47
N VAL A 4 -9.92 -1.68 2.98
CA VAL A 4 -8.75 -0.78 2.96
C VAL A 4 -8.33 -0.41 4.38
N VAL A 5 -9.29 -0.10 5.25
CA VAL A 5 -9.02 0.21 6.67
C VAL A 5 -8.38 -0.99 7.37
N LEU A 6 -8.86 -2.20 7.11
CA LEU A 6 -8.29 -3.42 7.69
C LEU A 6 -6.85 -3.67 7.22
N GLU A 7 -6.56 -3.48 5.93
CA GLU A 7 -5.20 -3.61 5.40
C GLU A 7 -4.26 -2.57 6.00
N GLN A 8 -4.70 -1.31 6.13
CA GLN A 8 -3.92 -0.26 6.76
C GLN A 8 -3.60 -0.57 8.23
N ALA A 9 -4.58 -1.05 8.98
CA ALA A 9 -4.37 -1.45 10.38
C ALA A 9 -3.36 -2.60 10.51
N GLU A 10 -3.42 -3.58 9.62
CA GLU A 10 -2.46 -4.68 9.58
C GLU A 10 -1.06 -4.18 9.21
N GLN A 11 -0.95 -3.23 8.28
CA GLN A 11 0.31 -2.61 7.92
C GLN A 11 0.92 -1.85 9.10
N GLU A 12 0.14 -1.03 9.79
CA GLU A 12 0.59 -0.29 10.97
C GLU A 12 1.06 -1.24 12.08
N ALA A 13 0.35 -2.34 12.30
CA ALA A 13 0.74 -3.34 13.29
C ALA A 13 2.08 -4.00 12.95
N LEU A 14 2.31 -4.33 11.69
CA LEU A 14 3.58 -4.90 11.22
C LEU A 14 4.73 -3.90 11.37
N VAL A 15 4.53 -2.66 10.93
CA VAL A 15 5.55 -1.60 11.02
C VAL A 15 5.95 -1.39 12.47
N LYS A 16 4.97 -1.26 13.36
CA LYS A 16 5.22 -1.11 14.79
C LYS A 16 6.01 -2.29 15.37
N ARG A 17 5.68 -3.51 14.99
CA ARG A 17 6.41 -4.70 15.43
C ARG A 17 7.86 -4.67 14.96
N CYS A 18 8.09 -4.36 13.69
CA CYS A 18 9.44 -4.24 13.13
C CYS A 18 10.25 -3.18 13.89
N GLU A 19 9.67 -2.00 14.13
CA GLU A 19 10.32 -0.92 14.87
C GLU A 19 10.70 -1.35 16.29
N MET A 20 9.79 -2.03 17.00
CA MET A 20 10.06 -2.55 18.35
C MET A 20 11.21 -3.56 18.38
N GLU A 21 11.40 -4.30 17.32
CA GLU A 21 12.46 -5.30 17.17
C GLU A 21 13.73 -4.73 16.50
N GLY A 22 13.77 -3.42 16.25
CA GLY A 22 14.92 -2.76 15.64
C GLY A 22 15.11 -3.06 14.16
N ILE A 23 14.06 -3.49 13.46
CA ILE A 23 14.09 -3.79 12.02
C ILE A 23 13.65 -2.56 11.25
N TYR A 24 14.50 -2.12 10.31
CA TYR A 24 14.21 -0.99 9.44
C TYR A 24 13.27 -1.43 8.32
N ILE A 25 12.05 -0.89 8.34
CA ILE A 25 11.00 -1.18 7.35
C ILE A 25 10.52 0.11 6.72
N VAL A 26 10.29 0.11 5.42
CA VAL A 26 9.82 1.28 4.69
C VAL A 26 8.56 0.96 3.89
N SER A 27 7.66 1.92 3.85
CA SER A 27 6.50 1.86 2.95
C SER A 27 6.93 2.28 1.55
N THR A 28 6.48 1.51 0.56
CA THR A 28 6.69 1.85 -0.85
C THR A 28 5.39 2.41 -1.41
N GLU A 29 5.39 3.68 -1.81
CA GLU A 29 4.21 4.25 -2.46
C GLU A 29 3.99 3.61 -3.83
N ASN A 30 2.88 2.90 -3.98
CA ASN A 30 2.47 2.27 -5.24
C ASN A 30 1.14 2.81 -5.79
N SER A 31 0.49 3.67 -5.03
CA SER A 31 -0.74 4.36 -5.44
C SER A 31 -0.92 5.63 -4.63
N LEU A 32 -1.61 6.61 -5.22
CA LEU A 32 -2.04 7.80 -4.49
C LEU A 32 -3.46 7.58 -3.98
N GLN A 33 -3.64 7.78 -2.68
CA GLN A 33 -4.96 7.81 -2.06
C GLN A 33 -5.28 9.25 -1.67
N PHE A 34 -6.31 9.79 -2.28
CA PHE A 34 -6.75 11.15 -2.05
C PHE A 34 -8.08 11.13 -1.30
N PRO A 35 -8.23 11.81 -0.15
CA PRO A 35 -9.42 11.71 0.69
C PRO A 35 -10.57 12.57 0.15
N ILE A 36 -11.05 12.28 -1.04
CA ILE A 36 -12.10 13.05 -1.72
C ILE A 36 -13.35 13.14 -0.86
N ASN A 37 -13.80 12.03 -0.29
CA ASN A 37 -15.02 12.03 0.52
C ASN A 37 -14.88 12.86 1.80
N ALA A 38 -13.72 12.82 2.45
CA ALA A 38 -13.45 13.66 3.61
C ALA A 38 -13.46 15.15 3.27
N ILE A 39 -12.89 15.52 2.12
CA ILE A 39 -12.93 16.90 1.62
C ILE A 39 -14.35 17.33 1.33
N LEU A 40 -15.14 16.48 0.66
CA LEU A 40 -16.55 16.77 0.36
C LEU A 40 -17.38 16.91 1.64
N ASP A 41 -17.13 16.09 2.66
CA ASP A 41 -17.81 16.18 3.94
C ASP A 41 -17.55 17.53 4.64
N ILE A 42 -16.35 18.07 4.53
CA ILE A 42 -16.01 19.40 5.03
C ILE A 42 -16.79 20.48 4.28
N LEU A 43 -16.97 20.32 2.98
CA LEU A 43 -17.60 21.32 2.11
C LEU A 43 -19.13 21.26 2.10
N LYS A 44 -19.72 20.13 2.42
CA LYS A 44 -21.19 19.92 2.39
C LYS A 44 -22.02 21.01 3.09
N PRO A 45 -21.66 21.51 4.29
CA PRO A 45 -22.43 22.56 4.94
C PRO A 45 -22.48 23.89 4.19
N PHE A 46 -21.54 24.11 3.27
CA PHE A 46 -21.34 25.38 2.56
C PHE A 46 -21.86 25.37 1.12
N LEU A 47 -22.24 24.19 0.60
CA LEU A 47 -22.51 23.99 -0.82
C LEU A 47 -23.87 23.31 -1.05
N LYS A 48 -24.45 23.59 -2.21
CA LYS A 48 -25.62 22.88 -2.73
C LYS A 48 -25.19 21.53 -3.34
N LEU A 49 -26.13 20.58 -3.44
CA LEU A 49 -25.87 19.23 -3.99
C LEU A 49 -25.25 19.27 -5.38
N ASN A 50 -25.72 20.11 -6.29
CA ASN A 50 -25.16 20.23 -7.64
C ASN A 50 -23.73 20.77 -7.63
N GLN A 51 -23.39 21.66 -6.71
CA GLN A 51 -22.03 22.18 -6.54
C GLN A 51 -21.09 21.10 -6.00
N ILE A 52 -21.56 20.27 -5.07
CA ILE A 52 -20.80 19.15 -4.53
C ILE A 52 -20.45 18.15 -5.63
N GLU A 53 -21.39 17.81 -6.51
CA GLU A 53 -21.16 16.92 -7.64
C GLU A 53 -20.12 17.47 -8.63
N ILE A 54 -20.18 18.78 -8.92
CA ILE A 54 -19.21 19.44 -9.79
C ILE A 54 -17.81 19.39 -9.17
N ILE A 55 -17.69 19.69 -7.88
CA ILE A 55 -16.40 19.65 -7.16
C ILE A 55 -15.86 18.24 -7.11
N LYS A 56 -16.70 17.26 -6.84
CA LYS A 56 -16.30 15.83 -6.84
C LYS A 56 -15.67 15.42 -8.17
N LYS A 57 -16.30 15.77 -9.28
CA LYS A 57 -15.76 15.49 -10.63
C LYS A 57 -14.42 16.16 -10.86
N LYS A 58 -14.29 17.43 -10.47
CA LYS A 58 -13.02 18.17 -10.60
C LYS A 58 -11.90 17.57 -9.75
N LEU A 59 -12.21 17.14 -8.53
CA LEU A 59 -11.25 16.45 -7.65
C LEU A 59 -10.81 15.11 -8.24
N GLN A 60 -11.74 14.34 -8.84
CA GLN A 60 -11.41 13.08 -9.50
C GLN A 60 -10.48 13.29 -10.70
N ILE A 61 -10.71 14.33 -11.50
CA ILE A 61 -9.83 14.67 -12.63
C ILE A 61 -8.45 15.09 -12.13
N LEU A 62 -8.39 15.92 -11.09
CA LEU A 62 -7.13 16.33 -10.48
C LEU A 62 -6.36 15.12 -9.95
N MET A 63 -7.03 14.21 -9.26
CA MET A 63 -6.46 12.97 -8.74
C MET A 63 -5.84 12.13 -9.86
N SER A 64 -6.55 11.95 -10.98
CA SER A 64 -6.04 11.22 -12.14
C SER A 64 -4.78 11.86 -12.72
N LYS A 65 -4.75 13.18 -12.82
CA LYS A 65 -3.57 13.91 -13.29
C LYS A 65 -2.36 13.73 -12.37
N LEU A 66 -2.58 13.80 -11.06
CA LEU A 66 -1.53 13.59 -10.06
C LEU A 66 -0.99 12.17 -10.09
N THR A 67 -1.88 11.19 -10.19
CA THR A 67 -1.52 9.78 -10.31
C THR A 67 -0.67 9.53 -11.55
N ASN A 68 -1.09 10.03 -12.72
CA ASN A 68 -0.34 9.89 -13.95
C ASN A 68 1.05 10.56 -13.86
N LYS A 69 1.10 11.72 -13.22
CA LYS A 69 2.39 12.40 -12.96
C LYS A 69 3.31 11.55 -12.09
N ARG A 70 2.78 10.91 -11.05
CA ARG A 70 3.56 10.00 -10.19
C ARG A 70 4.07 8.80 -10.96
N TYR A 71 3.25 8.20 -11.83
CA TYR A 71 3.71 7.13 -12.70
C TYR A 71 4.85 7.56 -13.63
N SER A 72 4.75 8.76 -14.21
CA SER A 72 5.85 9.30 -15.03
C SER A 72 7.13 9.57 -14.24
N GLN A 73 7.01 9.75 -12.93
CA GLN A 73 8.13 9.94 -12.00
C GLN A 73 8.68 8.63 -11.43
N GLY A 74 8.18 7.49 -11.86
CA GLY A 74 8.69 6.18 -11.49
C GLY A 74 7.85 5.37 -10.52
N MET A 75 6.71 5.88 -10.07
CA MET A 75 5.78 5.06 -9.28
C MET A 75 5.29 3.89 -10.13
N LYS A 76 5.28 2.69 -9.57
CA LYS A 76 4.89 1.46 -10.28
C LYS A 76 3.58 0.91 -9.71
N LYS A 77 2.59 0.76 -10.59
CA LYS A 77 1.37 0.03 -10.24
C LYS A 77 1.70 -1.42 -9.92
N GLY A 78 1.15 -1.92 -8.82
CA GLY A 78 1.40 -3.29 -8.39
C GLY A 78 2.71 -3.52 -7.63
N TYR A 79 3.45 -2.45 -7.31
CA TYR A 79 4.64 -2.56 -6.47
C TYR A 79 4.25 -3.00 -5.05
N PRO A 80 5.02 -3.88 -4.37
CA PRO A 80 4.70 -4.33 -3.03
C PRO A 80 4.63 -3.20 -2.00
N ASP A 81 3.82 -3.35 -0.97
CA ASP A 81 3.50 -2.28 0.01
C ASP A 81 4.67 -1.87 0.90
N LEU A 82 5.52 -2.83 1.27
CA LEU A 82 6.57 -2.64 2.26
C LEU A 82 7.88 -3.27 1.80
N PHE A 83 8.99 -2.68 2.27
CA PHE A 83 10.33 -3.19 1.99
C PHE A 83 11.21 -3.17 3.24
N ILE A 84 11.92 -4.26 3.47
CA ILE A 84 12.94 -4.38 4.50
C ILE A 84 14.29 -4.53 3.80
N PRO A 85 15.07 -3.43 3.70
CA PRO A 85 16.33 -3.44 2.93
C PRO A 85 17.35 -4.46 3.45
N GLU A 86 17.48 -4.58 4.76
CA GLU A 86 18.41 -5.49 5.43
C GLU A 86 18.25 -6.94 4.97
N TYR A 87 17.01 -7.37 4.75
CA TYR A 87 16.69 -8.74 4.32
C TYR A 87 16.38 -8.86 2.83
N ARG A 88 16.44 -7.78 2.08
CA ARG A 88 16.03 -7.73 0.66
C ARG A 88 14.62 -8.31 0.48
N LEU A 89 13.75 -8.03 1.44
CA LEU A 89 12.39 -8.58 1.52
C LEU A 89 11.35 -7.52 1.22
N TYR A 90 10.53 -7.79 0.20
CA TYR A 90 9.31 -7.06 -0.06
C TYR A 90 8.12 -7.81 0.52
N ILE A 91 7.15 -7.08 1.04
CA ILE A 91 5.90 -7.63 1.58
C ILE A 91 4.72 -6.94 0.91
N GLU A 92 3.86 -7.75 0.33
CA GLU A 92 2.53 -7.36 -0.13
C GLU A 92 1.53 -7.78 0.92
N LEU A 93 0.86 -6.81 1.56
CA LEU A 93 -0.14 -7.09 2.57
C LEU A 93 -1.52 -7.21 1.95
N LYS A 94 -2.21 -8.28 2.35
CA LYS A 94 -3.62 -8.50 2.08
C LYS A 94 -4.36 -8.63 3.42
N ARG A 95 -5.66 -8.38 3.42
CA ARG A 95 -6.46 -8.64 4.62
C ARG A 95 -6.46 -10.13 4.97
N ARG A 96 -6.68 -10.43 6.25
CA ARG A 96 -6.62 -11.81 6.78
C ARG A 96 -7.58 -12.77 6.11
N ASP A 97 -8.79 -12.30 5.77
CA ASP A 97 -9.92 -13.09 5.30
C ASP A 97 -10.08 -13.10 3.77
N GLY A 98 -9.06 -12.70 3.05
CA GLY A 98 -9.12 -12.68 1.60
C GLY A 98 -8.23 -11.62 0.99
N GLY A 99 -8.57 -11.26 -0.23
CA GLY A 99 -7.77 -10.37 -1.06
C GLY A 99 -7.04 -11.15 -2.14
N VAL A 100 -7.14 -10.66 -3.36
CA VAL A 100 -6.57 -11.28 -4.55
C VAL A 100 -5.42 -10.43 -5.04
N VAL A 101 -4.33 -11.07 -5.41
CA VAL A 101 -3.18 -10.41 -6.03
C VAL A 101 -3.56 -10.09 -7.48
N SER A 102 -3.45 -8.82 -7.87
CA SER A 102 -3.77 -8.39 -9.24
C SER A 102 -2.72 -8.87 -10.25
N ALA A 103 -3.08 -8.85 -11.54
CA ALA A 103 -2.13 -9.20 -12.60
C ALA A 103 -0.90 -8.29 -12.61
N GLU A 104 -1.07 -7.00 -12.36
CA GLU A 104 0.02 -6.04 -12.25
C GLU A 104 0.93 -6.33 -11.04
N GLN A 105 0.34 -6.72 -9.91
CA GLN A 105 1.11 -7.14 -8.73
C GLN A 105 1.92 -8.40 -9.02
N ILE A 106 1.31 -9.42 -9.64
CA ILE A 106 2.01 -10.66 -10.02
C ILE A 106 3.21 -10.36 -10.90
N ALA A 107 3.02 -9.57 -11.97
CA ALA A 107 4.08 -9.20 -12.89
C ALA A 107 5.23 -8.44 -12.19
N CYS A 108 4.88 -7.51 -11.31
CA CYS A 108 5.86 -6.75 -10.53
C CYS A 108 6.64 -7.66 -9.57
N HIS A 109 5.94 -8.54 -8.85
CA HIS A 109 6.58 -9.49 -7.92
C HIS A 109 7.55 -10.42 -8.63
N GLU A 110 7.17 -10.97 -9.77
CA GLU A 110 8.04 -11.82 -10.59
C GLU A 110 9.31 -11.09 -11.04
N LYS A 111 9.14 -9.84 -11.47
CA LYS A 111 10.27 -8.99 -11.88
C LYS A 111 11.23 -8.74 -10.71
N LEU A 112 10.72 -8.40 -9.55
CA LEU A 112 11.55 -8.20 -8.35
C LEU A 112 12.29 -9.48 -7.94
N ARG A 113 11.60 -10.62 -8.00
CA ARG A 113 12.22 -11.93 -7.73
C ARG A 113 13.34 -12.24 -8.73
N SER A 114 13.18 -11.87 -10.00
CA SER A 114 14.21 -12.04 -11.01
C SER A 114 15.49 -11.24 -10.72
N PHE A 115 15.38 -10.16 -9.94
CA PHE A 115 16.52 -9.36 -9.46
C PHE A 115 17.13 -9.88 -8.16
N GLY A 116 16.63 -11.00 -7.64
CA GLY A 116 17.15 -11.62 -6.42
C GLY A 116 16.48 -11.13 -5.12
N TYR A 117 15.39 -10.37 -5.21
CA TYR A 117 14.61 -10.00 -4.03
C TYR A 117 13.63 -11.09 -3.64
N ARG A 118 13.35 -11.19 -2.35
CA ARG A 118 12.22 -11.96 -1.86
C ARG A 118 10.98 -11.08 -1.91
N VAL A 119 9.86 -11.66 -2.33
CA VAL A 119 8.55 -11.00 -2.31
C VAL A 119 7.55 -11.97 -1.73
N GLU A 120 6.97 -11.62 -0.60
CA GLU A 120 5.99 -12.43 0.10
C GLU A 120 4.63 -11.73 0.11
N VAL A 121 3.60 -12.46 -0.26
CA VAL A 121 2.20 -12.03 -0.11
C VAL A 121 1.71 -12.58 1.21
N CYS A 122 1.29 -11.68 2.11
CA CYS A 122 0.93 -12.05 3.47
C CYS A 122 -0.49 -11.58 3.79
N HIS A 123 -1.30 -12.47 4.32
CA HIS A 123 -2.66 -12.18 4.77
C HIS A 123 -2.64 -11.82 6.26
N GLY A 124 -2.49 -10.52 6.53
CA GLY A 124 -2.42 -9.96 7.87
C GLY A 124 -1.01 -9.84 8.44
N ALA A 125 -0.91 -9.07 9.52
CA ALA A 125 0.37 -8.74 10.17
C ALA A 125 1.06 -9.96 10.78
N ALA A 126 0.31 -10.94 11.29
CA ALA A 126 0.86 -12.15 11.89
C ALA A 126 1.62 -13.01 10.86
N GLU A 127 1.04 -13.20 9.68
CA GLU A 127 1.67 -13.92 8.57
C GLU A 127 2.90 -13.18 8.06
N ALA A 128 2.78 -11.86 7.91
CA ALA A 128 3.89 -11.01 7.51
C ALA A 128 5.05 -11.04 8.52
N TRP A 129 4.73 -11.05 9.81
CA TRP A 129 5.75 -11.17 10.85
C TRP A 129 6.51 -12.48 10.77
N LYS A 130 5.83 -13.59 10.49
CA LYS A 130 6.49 -14.88 10.26
C LYS A 130 7.47 -14.85 9.09
N ALA A 131 7.08 -14.17 8.00
CA ALA A 131 7.97 -14.00 6.86
C ALA A 131 9.22 -13.18 7.24
N VAL A 132 9.07 -12.13 8.03
CA VAL A 132 10.19 -11.33 8.56
C VAL A 132 11.09 -12.17 9.44
N GLU A 133 10.54 -12.92 10.38
CA GLU A 133 11.33 -13.81 11.26
C GLU A 133 12.10 -14.88 10.48
N ASN A 134 11.49 -15.46 9.48
CA ASN A 134 12.14 -16.47 8.64
C ASN A 134 13.35 -15.87 7.89
N GLU A 135 13.24 -14.66 7.38
CA GLU A 135 14.38 -13.98 6.75
C GLU A 135 15.45 -13.60 7.77
N ARG A 136 15.03 -13.03 8.90
CA ARG A 136 15.96 -12.65 9.99
C ARG A 136 16.85 -13.81 10.43
N LYS A 137 16.28 -14.99 10.59
CA LYS A 137 17.03 -16.21 10.98
C LYS A 137 18.13 -16.60 9.98
N LYS A 138 17.99 -16.23 8.71
CA LYS A 138 18.99 -16.54 7.69
C LYS A 138 20.21 -15.61 7.78
N TYR A 139 20.04 -14.42 8.36
CA TYR A 139 21.09 -13.41 8.49
C TYR A 139 21.72 -13.38 9.89
N ASP A 140 21.09 -14.02 10.85
CA ASP A 140 21.63 -14.23 12.20
C ASP A 140 22.48 -15.51 12.23
#